data_524c709f10b67fb883a1fa22fd666846
#
_entry.id   524c709f10b67fb883a1fa22fd666846
#
_cell.length_a   1.000
_cell.length_b   1.000
_cell.length_c   1.000
_cell.angle_alpha   90.00
_cell.angle_beta   90.00
_cell.angle_gamma   90.00
#
_symmetry.space_group_name_H-M   'P 1'
#
loop_
_entity.id
_entity.type
_entity.pdbx_description
1 polymer ?
#
loop_
_entity_poly.entity_id
_entity_poly.type
_entity_poly.pdbx_seq_one_letter_code
_entity_poly.pdbx_strand_id
1 'polypeptide(L)'
;VCSATLAGMDGEQSLEVPTSAGVIRGFIHPRTGVRTWRGVPYGGPTGGENRFRAPQMVTPWEGVRETTRFAPPALQGSFGWKDHVVGTEDCLTLDIVRPDTDEELPVVVYFHGGTFVTGASHEKVLRGHLLAKATNVVYVSVNFRLGVLGYLDFRSVGSDCEANPAIHDQILSLAWVRDNIAN
;
A
#
# COMPACT_ATOMS: atom_id res chain seq x y z
N VAL A 1 35.09 39.80 -8.18
CA VAL A 1 34.73 38.64 -7.37
C VAL A 1 33.23 38.71 -7.20
N CYS A 2 32.50 38.03 -8.07
CA CYS A 2 31.05 37.97 -8.01
C CYS A 2 30.70 36.67 -7.28
N SER A 3 30.18 36.80 -6.07
CA SER A 3 29.64 35.70 -5.28
C SER A 3 28.20 35.48 -5.76
N ALA A 4 27.99 34.41 -6.51
CA ALA A 4 26.65 33.96 -6.86
C ALA A 4 26.11 33.13 -5.70
N THR A 5 25.20 33.71 -4.94
CA THR A 5 24.40 33.01 -3.94
C THR A 5 23.46 32.09 -4.69
N LEU A 6 23.67 30.79 -4.55
CA LEU A 6 22.71 29.79 -4.98
C LEU A 6 21.46 29.97 -4.10
N ALA A 7 20.43 30.59 -4.69
CA ALA A 7 19.09 30.58 -4.13
C ALA A 7 18.60 29.14 -4.07
N GLY A 8 18.21 28.71 -2.90
CA GLY A 8 17.69 27.38 -2.63
C GLY A 8 16.49 27.07 -3.51
N MET A 9 16.43 25.86 -4.03
CA MET A 9 15.24 25.30 -4.64
C MET A 9 14.28 24.89 -3.50
N ASP A 10 13.70 25.91 -2.86
CA ASP A 10 12.66 25.73 -1.85
C ASP A 10 11.32 25.67 -2.55
N GLY A 11 10.67 24.53 -2.56
CA GLY A 11 9.34 24.37 -3.10
C GLY A 11 8.89 22.92 -3.29
N GLU A 12 9.51 21.96 -2.59
CA GLU A 12 8.93 20.62 -2.52
C GLU A 12 7.78 20.68 -1.51
N GLN A 13 6.56 20.85 -2.03
CA GLN A 13 5.35 20.87 -1.22
C GLN A 13 5.22 19.53 -0.51
N SER A 14 5.52 19.54 0.80
CA SER A 14 5.44 18.35 1.64
C SER A 14 4.00 17.87 1.69
N LEU A 15 3.74 16.68 1.12
CA LEU A 15 2.43 16.05 1.16
C LEU A 15 2.29 15.19 2.42
N GLU A 16 2.27 15.86 3.56
CA GLU A 16 2.00 15.21 4.83
C GLU A 16 0.49 15.10 5.07
N VAL A 17 0.07 13.87 5.38
CA VAL A 17 -1.33 13.56 5.65
C VAL A 17 -1.42 12.78 6.95
N PRO A 18 -2.24 13.22 7.91
CA PRO A 18 -2.51 12.46 9.12
C PRO A 18 -3.35 11.22 8.77
N THR A 19 -3.03 10.11 9.42
CA THR A 19 -3.82 8.89 9.38
C THR A 19 -4.19 8.46 10.80
N SER A 20 -5.07 7.47 10.93
CA SER A 20 -5.43 6.89 12.22
C SER A 20 -4.25 6.28 12.99
N ALA A 21 -3.12 6.02 12.30
CA ALA A 21 -1.93 5.41 12.91
C ALA A 21 -0.73 6.37 13.04
N GLY A 22 -0.75 7.51 12.36
CA GLY A 22 0.34 8.50 12.37
C GLY A 22 0.40 9.28 11.07
N VAL A 23 1.37 10.18 10.94
CA VAL A 23 1.53 11.02 9.75
C VAL A 23 2.32 10.26 8.67
N ILE A 24 1.86 10.35 7.43
CA ILE A 24 2.56 9.84 6.25
C ILE A 24 2.97 11.01 5.36
N ARG A 25 4.10 10.87 4.64
CA ARG A 25 4.56 11.84 3.66
C ARG A 25 4.68 11.21 2.28
N GLY A 26 3.94 11.77 1.32
CA GLY A 26 3.98 11.42 -0.10
C GLY A 26 4.82 12.39 -0.93
N PHE A 27 4.60 12.38 -2.24
CA PHE A 27 5.29 13.22 -3.20
C PHE A 27 4.42 13.49 -4.43
N ILE A 28 4.77 14.54 -5.18
CA ILE A 28 4.21 14.78 -6.51
C ILE A 28 4.93 13.90 -7.53
N HIS A 29 4.18 13.07 -8.25
CA HIS A 29 4.78 12.19 -9.26
C HIS A 29 5.34 13.01 -10.45
N PRO A 30 6.65 12.96 -10.74
CA PRO A 30 7.32 13.96 -11.60
C PRO A 30 6.83 14.00 -13.04
N ARG A 31 6.29 12.89 -13.56
CA ARG A 31 5.80 12.83 -14.96
C ARG A 31 4.31 13.11 -15.11
N THR A 32 3.51 12.85 -14.08
CA THR A 32 2.05 12.96 -14.18
C THR A 32 1.46 14.10 -13.38
N GLY A 33 2.22 14.62 -12.39
CA GLY A 33 1.79 15.71 -11.51
C GLY A 33 0.74 15.28 -10.48
N VAL A 34 0.52 13.98 -10.27
CA VAL A 34 -0.43 13.47 -9.27
C VAL A 34 0.22 13.31 -7.92
N ARG A 35 -0.53 13.54 -6.85
CA ARG A 35 -0.11 13.25 -5.47
C ARG A 35 -0.02 11.74 -5.28
N THR A 36 1.03 11.26 -4.66
CA THR A 36 1.32 9.82 -4.57
C THR A 36 1.88 9.45 -3.20
N TRP A 37 1.32 8.41 -2.57
CA TRP A 37 1.83 7.76 -1.36
C TRP A 37 2.00 6.28 -1.68
N ARG A 38 3.15 5.69 -1.33
CA ARG A 38 3.51 4.31 -1.65
C ARG A 38 3.89 3.54 -0.41
N GLY A 39 3.47 2.28 -0.34
CA GLY A 39 3.79 1.41 0.78
C GLY A 39 3.20 1.89 2.10
N VAL A 40 2.03 2.50 2.07
CA VAL A 40 1.30 2.95 3.26
C VAL A 40 0.81 1.71 4.02
N PRO A 41 1.21 1.49 5.28
CA PRO A 41 0.75 0.33 6.03
C PRO A 41 -0.69 0.49 6.47
N TYR A 42 -1.51 -0.52 6.22
CA TYR A 42 -2.90 -0.58 6.70
C TYR A 42 -3.11 -1.69 7.76
N GLY A 43 -2.15 -2.61 7.88
CA GLY A 43 -2.17 -3.69 8.85
C GLY A 43 -0.82 -3.91 9.51
N GLY A 44 -0.84 -4.61 10.63
CA GLY A 44 0.33 -5.04 11.39
C GLY A 44 1.07 -6.21 10.72
N PRO A 45 2.18 -6.68 11.34
CA PRO A 45 2.95 -7.82 10.85
C PRO A 45 2.10 -9.10 10.74
N THR A 46 2.29 -9.84 9.65
CA THR A 46 1.60 -11.10 9.36
C THR A 46 2.51 -12.33 9.36
N GLY A 47 3.80 -12.13 9.63
CA GLY A 47 4.79 -13.19 9.77
C GLY A 47 4.90 -13.74 11.20
N GLY A 48 5.75 -14.76 11.38
CA GLY A 48 6.04 -15.36 12.68
C GLY A 48 4.79 -15.92 13.38
N GLU A 49 4.53 -15.46 14.59
CA GLU A 49 3.39 -15.89 15.43
C GLU A 49 2.04 -15.43 14.86
N ASN A 50 2.02 -14.42 13.99
CA ASN A 50 0.80 -13.91 13.36
C ASN A 50 0.47 -14.63 12.04
N ARG A 51 1.29 -15.58 11.62
CA ARG A 51 1.04 -16.35 10.40
C ARG A 51 -0.27 -17.12 10.52
N PHE A 52 -1.06 -17.10 9.44
CA PHE A 52 -2.40 -17.71 9.34
C PHE A 52 -3.48 -17.12 10.26
N ARG A 53 -3.19 -16.08 11.02
CA ARG A 53 -4.17 -15.38 11.86
C ARG A 53 -4.87 -14.26 11.09
N ALA A 54 -5.98 -13.79 11.64
CA ALA A 54 -6.61 -12.55 11.18
C ALA A 54 -5.60 -11.40 11.22
N PRO A 55 -5.62 -10.47 10.25
CA PRO A 55 -4.73 -9.32 10.29
C PRO A 55 -5.09 -8.42 11.48
N GLN A 56 -4.07 -7.82 12.04
CA GLN A 56 -4.22 -6.83 13.09
C GLN A 56 -4.12 -5.41 12.51
N MET A 57 -4.70 -4.45 13.19
CA MET A 57 -4.50 -3.04 12.85
C MET A 57 -3.03 -2.67 12.93
N VAL A 58 -2.61 -1.73 12.11
CA VAL A 58 -1.24 -1.21 12.17
C VAL A 58 -0.97 -0.54 13.50
N THR A 59 0.19 -0.80 14.08
CA THR A 59 0.62 -0.14 15.33
C THR A 59 0.88 1.34 15.06
N PRO A 60 0.27 2.25 15.82
CA PRO A 60 0.53 3.69 15.69
C PRO A 60 2.02 4.03 15.86
N TRP A 61 2.46 5.07 15.16
CA TRP A 61 3.85 5.57 15.23
C TRP A 61 3.88 7.07 15.50
N GLU A 62 4.99 7.52 16.05
CA GLU A 62 5.30 8.93 16.23
C GLU A 62 6.09 9.47 15.03
N GLY A 63 5.93 10.79 14.77
CA GLY A 63 6.61 11.46 13.67
C GLY A 63 6.02 11.17 12.30
N VAL A 64 6.81 11.44 11.27
CA VAL A 64 6.41 11.32 9.86
C VAL A 64 7.03 10.08 9.24
N ARG A 65 6.19 9.22 8.65
CA ARG A 65 6.64 8.06 7.88
C ARG A 65 6.73 8.41 6.40
N GLU A 66 7.91 8.21 5.81
CA GLU A 66 8.12 8.38 4.38
C GLU A 66 7.40 7.27 3.59
N THR A 67 6.49 7.68 2.70
CA THR A 67 5.72 6.79 1.82
C THR A 67 6.01 7.10 0.34
N THR A 68 7.29 7.17 0.00
CA THR A 68 7.78 7.52 -1.34
C THR A 68 8.21 6.30 -2.16
N ARG A 69 8.34 5.13 -1.54
CA ARG A 69 8.78 3.88 -2.17
C ARG A 69 7.73 2.79 -2.04
N PHE A 70 7.59 1.98 -3.07
CA PHE A 70 6.76 0.79 -3.01
C PHE A 70 7.27 -0.17 -1.95
N ALA A 71 6.37 -0.74 -1.18
CA ALA A 71 6.69 -1.84 -0.28
C ALA A 71 6.92 -3.14 -1.08
N PRO A 72 7.62 -4.13 -0.52
CA PRO A 72 7.67 -5.46 -1.10
C PRO A 72 6.27 -6.06 -1.28
N PRO A 73 6.03 -6.85 -2.33
CA PRO A 73 4.77 -7.56 -2.50
C PRO A 73 4.62 -8.66 -1.43
N ALA A 74 3.45 -9.29 -1.38
CA ALA A 74 3.26 -10.52 -0.60
C ALA A 74 4.22 -11.61 -1.04
N LEU A 75 4.59 -12.48 -0.12
CA LEU A 75 5.48 -13.62 -0.37
C LEU A 75 4.90 -14.50 -1.47
N GLN A 76 5.65 -14.72 -2.55
CA GLN A 76 5.19 -15.44 -3.74
C GLN A 76 6.35 -16.03 -4.53
N GLY A 77 6.09 -17.06 -5.34
CA GLY A 77 7.05 -17.56 -6.32
C GLY A 77 7.28 -16.55 -7.44
N SER A 78 8.51 -16.38 -7.86
CA SER A 78 8.84 -15.60 -9.05
C SER A 78 8.45 -16.36 -10.31
N PHE A 79 7.75 -15.71 -11.24
CA PHE A 79 7.55 -16.30 -12.58
C PHE A 79 8.88 -16.35 -13.34
N GLY A 80 9.35 -17.55 -13.64
CA GLY A 80 10.58 -17.76 -14.42
C GLY A 80 11.24 -19.09 -14.15
N TRP A 81 12.36 -19.36 -14.85
CA TRP A 81 13.12 -20.62 -14.83
C TRP A 81 13.95 -20.85 -13.54
N LYS A 82 13.76 -20.06 -12.52
CA LYS A 82 14.49 -20.17 -11.25
C LYS A 82 13.48 -20.19 -10.11
N ASP A 83 13.63 -21.13 -9.21
CA ASP A 83 12.87 -21.26 -7.95
C ASP A 83 13.23 -20.10 -6.99
N HIS A 84 12.87 -18.89 -7.36
CA HIS A 84 13.05 -17.72 -6.51
C HIS A 84 11.74 -17.33 -5.86
N VAL A 85 11.79 -17.17 -4.56
CA VAL A 85 10.74 -16.55 -3.78
C VAL A 85 11.02 -15.06 -3.69
N VAL A 86 9.99 -14.24 -3.89
CA VAL A 86 10.06 -12.78 -3.79
C VAL A 86 9.00 -12.29 -2.81
N GLY A 87 9.20 -11.06 -2.31
CA GLY A 87 8.25 -10.46 -1.39
C GLY A 87 8.53 -10.75 0.08
N THR A 88 7.55 -10.47 0.91
CA THR A 88 7.63 -10.62 2.36
C THR A 88 6.29 -11.08 2.92
N GLU A 89 6.29 -11.70 4.10
CA GLU A 89 5.05 -11.99 4.83
C GLU A 89 4.40 -10.69 5.32
N ASP A 90 5.20 -9.72 5.77
CA ASP A 90 4.71 -8.41 6.23
C ASP A 90 4.39 -7.50 5.02
N CYS A 91 3.27 -7.79 4.36
CA CYS A 91 2.90 -7.20 3.08
C CYS A 91 1.67 -6.28 3.15
N LEU A 92 1.05 -6.08 4.31
CA LEU A 92 -0.20 -5.33 4.44
C LEU A 92 -0.02 -3.83 4.23
N THR A 93 0.22 -3.46 2.98
CA THR A 93 0.44 -2.08 2.52
C THR A 93 -0.45 -1.75 1.33
N LEU A 94 -0.69 -0.46 1.12
CA LEU A 94 -1.40 0.04 -0.05
C LEU A 94 -0.65 1.24 -0.66
N ASP A 95 -0.98 1.53 -1.91
CA ASP A 95 -0.47 2.68 -2.65
C ASP A 95 -1.64 3.59 -3.03
N ILE A 96 -1.50 4.91 -2.82
CA ILE A 96 -2.54 5.89 -3.08
C ILE A 96 -2.05 6.86 -4.15
N VAL A 97 -2.91 7.15 -5.11
CA VAL A 97 -2.68 8.15 -6.15
C VAL A 97 -3.93 8.99 -6.30
N ARG A 98 -3.78 10.32 -6.31
CA ARG A 98 -4.89 11.24 -6.58
C ARG A 98 -4.45 12.40 -7.45
N PRO A 99 -5.33 13.02 -8.22
CA PRO A 99 -5.07 14.31 -8.87
C PRO A 99 -4.58 15.36 -7.87
N ASP A 100 -3.78 16.30 -8.33
CA ASP A 100 -3.30 17.42 -7.49
C ASP A 100 -4.43 18.47 -7.35
N THR A 101 -5.41 18.13 -6.53
CA THR A 101 -6.54 18.98 -6.16
C THR A 101 -6.97 18.68 -4.73
N ASP A 102 -7.59 19.64 -4.09
CA ASP A 102 -8.17 19.49 -2.74
C ASP A 102 -9.68 19.16 -2.79
N GLU A 103 -10.25 18.95 -3.97
CA GLU A 103 -11.63 18.54 -4.13
C GLU A 103 -11.88 17.14 -3.57
N GLU A 104 -13.07 16.89 -3.07
CA GLU A 104 -13.54 15.55 -2.74
C GLU A 104 -13.74 14.74 -4.02
N LEU A 105 -13.08 13.60 -4.12
CA LEU A 105 -13.09 12.75 -5.31
C LEU A 105 -13.64 11.38 -5.00
N PRO A 106 -14.29 10.72 -5.97
CA PRO A 106 -14.63 9.30 -5.86
C PRO A 106 -13.39 8.46 -5.62
N VAL A 107 -13.53 7.40 -4.83
CA VAL A 107 -12.43 6.49 -4.48
C VAL A 107 -12.62 5.15 -5.20
N VAL A 108 -11.58 4.71 -5.89
CA VAL A 108 -11.51 3.38 -6.52
C VAL A 108 -10.47 2.57 -5.76
N VAL A 109 -10.90 1.49 -5.10
CA VAL A 109 -10.00 0.53 -4.44
C VAL A 109 -9.82 -0.68 -5.36
N TYR A 110 -8.56 -1.00 -5.65
CA TYR A 110 -8.21 -2.08 -6.56
C TYR A 110 -7.45 -3.19 -5.84
N PHE A 111 -7.98 -4.40 -5.92
CA PHE A 111 -7.32 -5.63 -5.51
C PHE A 111 -6.76 -6.32 -6.77
N HIS A 112 -5.44 -6.51 -6.81
CA HIS A 112 -4.77 -7.07 -7.99
C HIS A 112 -5.18 -8.52 -8.26
N GLY A 113 -5.15 -8.91 -9.54
CA GLY A 113 -5.31 -10.29 -9.98
C GLY A 113 -4.05 -11.13 -9.73
N GLY A 114 -4.04 -12.37 -10.24
CA GLY A 114 -2.90 -13.29 -10.14
C GLY A 114 -3.27 -14.64 -9.56
N THR A 115 -4.55 -15.05 -9.73
CA THR A 115 -5.07 -16.36 -9.32
C THR A 115 -4.81 -16.70 -7.84
N PHE A 116 -4.81 -15.68 -6.99
CA PHE A 116 -4.56 -15.76 -5.54
C PHE A 116 -3.13 -16.17 -5.14
N VAL A 117 -2.22 -16.36 -6.08
CA VAL A 117 -0.85 -16.86 -5.82
C VAL A 117 0.24 -15.86 -6.19
N THR A 118 -0.06 -14.88 -7.05
CA THR A 118 0.90 -13.85 -7.48
C THR A 118 0.25 -12.49 -7.61
N GLY A 119 1.08 -11.44 -7.70
CA GLY A 119 0.66 -10.08 -7.96
C GLY A 119 1.18 -9.08 -6.95
N ALA A 120 0.98 -7.81 -7.24
CA ALA A 120 1.38 -6.71 -6.37
C ALA A 120 0.58 -5.44 -6.68
N SER A 121 0.39 -4.58 -5.67
CA SER A 121 -0.24 -3.26 -5.82
C SER A 121 0.47 -2.37 -6.85
N HIS A 122 1.78 -2.55 -7.00
CA HIS A 122 2.67 -1.69 -7.79
C HIS A 122 3.05 -2.24 -9.16
N GLU A 123 2.38 -3.25 -9.67
CA GLU A 123 2.59 -3.71 -11.05
C GLU A 123 2.46 -2.53 -12.02
N LYS A 124 3.36 -2.49 -13.04
CA LYS A 124 3.51 -1.31 -13.90
C LYS A 124 2.20 -0.80 -14.51
N VAL A 125 1.34 -1.73 -14.92
CA VAL A 125 0.04 -1.42 -15.54
C VAL A 125 -1.04 -1.03 -14.52
N LEU A 126 -0.81 -1.29 -13.24
CA LEU A 126 -1.80 -1.12 -12.15
C LEU A 126 -1.49 0.04 -11.21
N ARG A 127 -0.48 0.87 -11.51
CA ARG A 127 -0.05 1.99 -10.65
C ARG A 127 -1.03 3.15 -10.57
N GLY A 128 -2.07 3.16 -11.37
CA GLY A 128 -3.19 4.09 -11.29
C GLY A 128 -2.94 5.54 -11.68
N HIS A 129 -1.68 6.02 -11.89
CA HIS A 129 -1.38 7.44 -12.14
C HIS A 129 -2.13 8.05 -13.31
N LEU A 130 -2.19 7.34 -14.45
CA LEU A 130 -2.90 7.80 -15.63
C LEU A 130 -4.42 7.70 -15.45
N LEU A 131 -4.89 6.62 -14.80
CA LEU A 131 -6.30 6.43 -14.52
C LEU A 131 -6.82 7.53 -13.59
N ALA A 132 -6.18 7.73 -12.45
CA ALA A 132 -6.56 8.75 -11.48
C ALA A 132 -6.66 10.14 -12.13
N LYS A 133 -5.64 10.50 -12.94
CA LYS A 133 -5.61 11.79 -13.66
C LYS A 133 -6.72 11.91 -14.72
N ALA A 134 -6.98 10.84 -15.47
CA ALA A 134 -7.93 10.87 -16.58
C ALA A 134 -9.39 10.85 -16.13
N THR A 135 -9.67 10.18 -15.00
CA THR A 135 -11.05 9.98 -14.50
C THR A 135 -11.37 10.81 -13.25
N ASN A 136 -10.42 11.60 -12.78
CA ASN A 136 -10.55 12.46 -11.59
C ASN A 136 -11.01 11.67 -10.36
N VAL A 137 -10.28 10.60 -10.00
CA VAL A 137 -10.56 9.73 -8.87
C VAL A 137 -9.34 9.59 -7.96
N VAL A 138 -9.55 9.26 -6.69
CA VAL A 138 -8.52 8.70 -5.84
C VAL A 138 -8.43 7.20 -6.15
N TYR A 139 -7.24 6.74 -6.54
CA TYR A 139 -6.99 5.34 -6.83
C TYR A 139 -6.13 4.72 -5.74
N VAL A 140 -6.62 3.64 -5.14
CA VAL A 140 -5.94 2.89 -4.08
C VAL A 140 -5.69 1.47 -4.57
N SER A 141 -4.43 1.04 -4.64
CA SER A 141 -4.07 -0.35 -4.93
C SER A 141 -3.52 -1.03 -3.69
N VAL A 142 -3.93 -2.26 -3.44
CA VAL A 142 -3.74 -2.96 -2.17
C VAL A 142 -2.89 -4.21 -2.35
N ASN A 143 -1.87 -4.38 -1.50
CA ASN A 143 -1.21 -5.65 -1.27
C ASN A 143 -1.94 -6.43 -0.16
N PHE A 144 -2.06 -7.72 -0.29
CA PHE A 144 -2.68 -8.64 0.66
C PHE A 144 -1.99 -9.99 0.57
N ARG A 145 -2.12 -10.84 1.58
CA ARG A 145 -1.50 -12.17 1.61
C ARG A 145 -1.97 -13.03 0.44
N LEU A 146 -1.08 -13.88 -0.07
CA LEU A 146 -1.29 -14.72 -1.22
C LEU A 146 -1.01 -16.20 -0.92
N GLY A 147 -1.44 -17.06 -1.83
CA GLY A 147 -1.14 -18.49 -1.81
C GLY A 147 -1.57 -19.18 -0.51
N VAL A 148 -0.72 -20.05 -0.02
CA VAL A 148 -0.94 -20.81 1.24
C VAL A 148 -1.15 -19.88 2.43
N LEU A 149 -0.39 -18.79 2.51
CA LEU A 149 -0.44 -17.84 3.63
C LEU A 149 -1.74 -17.02 3.67
N GLY A 150 -2.43 -16.90 2.54
CA GLY A 150 -3.62 -16.07 2.42
C GLY A 150 -4.94 -16.84 2.25
N TYR A 151 -4.91 -18.04 1.66
CA TYR A 151 -6.14 -18.65 1.14
C TYR A 151 -6.40 -20.09 1.59
N LEU A 152 -5.58 -20.65 2.47
CA LEU A 152 -5.88 -21.95 3.05
C LEU A 152 -6.57 -21.82 4.42
N ASP A 153 -7.26 -22.90 4.81
CA ASP A 153 -7.92 -23.03 6.11
C ASP A 153 -7.02 -23.83 7.06
N PHE A 154 -6.47 -23.15 8.05
CA PHE A 154 -5.61 -23.75 9.07
C PHE A 154 -6.28 -23.89 10.44
N ARG A 155 -7.59 -23.68 10.55
CA ARG A 155 -8.33 -23.76 11.83
C ARG A 155 -8.22 -25.11 12.50
N SER A 156 -7.98 -26.19 11.74
CA SER A 156 -7.73 -27.51 12.28
C SER A 156 -6.33 -27.70 12.88
N VAL A 157 -5.40 -26.78 12.56
CA VAL A 157 -3.99 -26.84 13.01
C VAL A 157 -3.78 -26.04 14.29
N GLY A 158 -4.52 -24.94 14.46
CA GLY A 158 -4.44 -24.10 15.65
C GLY A 158 -5.71 -23.28 15.87
N SER A 159 -6.09 -23.12 17.13
CA SER A 159 -7.31 -22.40 17.52
C SER A 159 -7.32 -20.92 17.10
N ASP A 160 -6.13 -20.34 16.88
CA ASP A 160 -5.95 -18.93 16.52
C ASP A 160 -5.78 -18.72 15.01
N CYS A 161 -5.84 -19.81 14.23
CA CYS A 161 -5.76 -19.77 12.78
C CYS A 161 -7.12 -19.44 12.16
N GLU A 162 -7.08 -18.69 11.06
CA GLU A 162 -8.25 -18.31 10.28
C GLU A 162 -8.35 -19.09 8.97
N ALA A 163 -9.57 -19.14 8.42
CA ALA A 163 -9.77 -19.55 7.06
C ALA A 163 -9.66 -18.32 6.14
N ASN A 164 -8.90 -18.44 5.06
CA ASN A 164 -8.75 -17.39 4.06
C ASN A 164 -8.37 -16.01 4.67
N PRO A 165 -7.29 -15.90 5.45
CA PRO A 165 -6.92 -14.65 6.10
C PRO A 165 -6.71 -13.48 5.11
N ALA A 166 -6.43 -13.73 3.83
CA ALA A 166 -6.34 -12.69 2.81
C ALA A 166 -7.68 -11.93 2.58
N ILE A 167 -8.81 -12.58 2.79
CA ILE A 167 -10.11 -11.89 2.72
C ILE A 167 -10.24 -10.90 3.89
N HIS A 168 -9.76 -11.27 5.07
CA HIS A 168 -9.71 -10.37 6.21
C HIS A 168 -8.73 -9.21 5.98
N ASP A 169 -7.61 -9.44 5.27
CA ASP A 169 -6.68 -8.37 4.85
C ASP A 169 -7.40 -7.34 3.95
N GLN A 170 -8.16 -7.81 2.97
CA GLN A 170 -8.92 -6.95 2.06
C GLN A 170 -10.00 -6.15 2.83
N ILE A 171 -10.71 -6.78 3.76
CA ILE A 171 -11.70 -6.09 4.62
C ILE A 171 -11.01 -5.03 5.47
N LEU A 172 -9.85 -5.34 6.08
CA LEU A 172 -9.09 -4.38 6.87
C LEU A 172 -8.61 -3.20 6.04
N SER A 173 -8.17 -3.44 4.79
CA SER A 173 -7.75 -2.36 3.88
C SER A 173 -8.92 -1.43 3.53
N LEU A 174 -10.11 -1.97 3.30
CA LEU A 174 -11.32 -1.16 3.05
C LEU A 174 -11.71 -0.34 4.27
N ALA A 175 -11.60 -0.91 5.48
CA ALA A 175 -11.82 -0.17 6.72
C ALA A 175 -10.81 0.97 6.87
N TRP A 176 -9.53 0.70 6.59
CA TRP A 176 -8.48 1.72 6.61
C TRP A 176 -8.78 2.86 5.60
N VAL A 177 -9.18 2.53 4.37
CA VAL A 177 -9.55 3.53 3.36
C VAL A 177 -10.73 4.37 3.84
N ARG A 178 -11.80 3.75 4.33
CA ARG A 178 -12.96 4.48 4.89
C ARG A 178 -12.56 5.49 5.95
N ASP A 179 -11.64 5.11 6.83
CA ASP A 179 -11.29 5.90 8.03
C ASP A 179 -10.24 6.99 7.75
N ASN A 180 -9.52 6.93 6.61
CA ASN A 180 -8.36 7.78 6.37
C ASN A 180 -8.37 8.55 5.03
N ILE A 181 -9.15 8.13 4.02
CA ILE A 181 -8.97 8.65 2.65
C ILE A 181 -9.48 10.08 2.46
N ALA A 182 -10.30 10.56 3.37
CA ALA A 182 -10.84 11.93 3.35
C ALA A 182 -9.90 12.99 3.98
N ASN A 183 -8.79 12.56 4.55
CA ASN A 183 -7.81 13.44 5.22
C ASN A 183 -6.90 14.18 4.25
#